data_5cf14ceab888c9a5a3daedbf44b1cf06
#
_entry.id   5cf14ceab888c9a5a3daedbf44b1cf06
#
_cell.length_a   1.000
_cell.length_b   1.000
_cell.length_c   1.000
_cell.angle_alpha   90.00
_cell.angle_beta   90.00
_cell.angle_gamma   90.00
#
_symmetry.space_group_name_H-M   'P 1'
#
loop_
_entity.id
_entity.type
_entity.pdbx_description
1 polymer ?
#
loop_
_entity_poly.entity_id
_entity_poly.type
_entity_poly.pdbx_seq_one_letter_code
_entity_poly.pdbx_strand_id
1 'polypeptide(L)'
;MKDLYQAEYLDEILLRINKLSPESQHLWGKMNVNQMLTHCALSMESALGDKFYPQVLLGKLVGRFIKFTISNGKPFPKNAPTNPSFVVTDTKEFNVEKEKLIDLTKKFSSGGEEKCTRNPHSFFGKISPHEWGILMYKHIDHHLKQFNA
;
A
#
# COMPACT_ATOMS: atom_id res chain seq x y z
N MET A 1 -10.20 2.01 -14.01
CA MET A 1 -9.39 1.14 -13.13
C MET A 1 -9.62 1.61 -11.72
N LYS A 2 -9.71 0.68 -10.75
CA LYS A 2 -9.94 1.06 -9.35
C LYS A 2 -8.75 1.87 -8.82
N ASP A 3 -9.03 3.01 -8.18
CA ASP A 3 -8.05 3.86 -7.51
C ASP A 3 -8.64 4.44 -6.22
N LEU A 4 -7.79 4.81 -5.27
CA LEU A 4 -8.23 5.29 -3.95
C LEU A 4 -8.80 6.72 -3.94
N TYR A 5 -8.74 7.46 -5.03
CA TYR A 5 -9.34 8.79 -5.10
C TYR A 5 -10.86 8.74 -5.33
N GLN A 6 -11.39 7.59 -5.75
CA GLN A 6 -12.81 7.38 -5.94
C GLN A 6 -13.46 6.86 -4.64
N ALA A 7 -14.51 7.54 -4.18
CA ALA A 7 -15.19 7.26 -2.91
C ALA A 7 -15.64 5.79 -2.78
N GLU A 8 -16.19 5.23 -3.87
CA GLU A 8 -16.64 3.84 -3.91
C GLU A 8 -15.52 2.86 -3.53
N TYR A 9 -14.30 3.06 -4.05
CA TYR A 9 -13.18 2.15 -3.77
C TYR A 9 -12.52 2.43 -2.43
N LEU A 10 -12.57 3.68 -1.96
CA LEU A 10 -12.20 4.00 -0.58
C LEU A 10 -13.09 3.24 0.40
N ASP A 11 -14.43 3.32 0.22
CA ASP A 11 -15.39 2.68 1.11
C ASP A 11 -15.24 1.15 1.09
N GLU A 12 -15.01 0.56 -0.09
CA GLU A 12 -14.69 -0.87 -0.23
C GLU A 12 -13.47 -1.26 0.63
N ILE A 13 -12.37 -0.52 0.53
CA ILE A 13 -11.14 -0.78 1.27
C ILE A 13 -11.35 -0.61 2.78
N LEU A 14 -12.00 0.49 3.20
CA LEU A 14 -12.26 0.74 4.62
C LEU A 14 -13.15 -0.33 5.25
N LEU A 15 -14.19 -0.78 4.54
CA LEU A 15 -15.06 -1.86 5.00
C LEU A 15 -14.26 -3.14 5.24
N ARG A 16 -13.34 -3.47 4.34
CA ARG A 16 -12.50 -4.67 4.43
C ARG A 16 -11.44 -4.54 5.53
N ILE A 17 -10.80 -3.38 5.71
CA ILE A 17 -9.90 -3.14 6.84
C ILE A 17 -10.65 -3.35 8.16
N ASN A 18 -11.90 -2.90 8.25
CA ASN A 18 -12.72 -3.04 9.46
C ASN A 18 -13.05 -4.49 9.81
N LYS A 19 -13.07 -5.41 8.85
CA LYS A 19 -13.26 -6.87 9.09
C LYS A 19 -12.05 -7.55 9.72
N LEU A 20 -10.85 -6.94 9.66
CA LEU A 20 -9.66 -7.50 10.29
C LEU A 20 -9.77 -7.48 11.81
N SER A 21 -9.26 -8.54 12.44
CA SER A 21 -9.11 -8.69 13.88
C SER A 21 -7.67 -9.10 14.24
N PRO A 22 -7.26 -9.01 15.51
CA PRO A 22 -5.94 -9.47 15.95
C PRO A 22 -5.66 -10.95 15.63
N GLU A 23 -6.71 -11.76 15.48
CA GLU A 23 -6.67 -13.20 15.18
C GLU A 23 -6.63 -13.49 13.68
N SER A 24 -6.74 -12.48 12.81
CA SER A 24 -6.71 -12.67 11.37
C SER A 24 -5.42 -13.35 10.93
N GLN A 25 -5.55 -14.47 10.19
CA GLN A 25 -4.41 -15.26 9.71
C GLN A 25 -4.17 -15.00 8.23
N HIS A 26 -2.90 -14.97 7.85
CA HIS A 26 -2.53 -14.83 6.45
C HIS A 26 -2.68 -16.15 5.68
N LEU A 27 -3.09 -16.06 4.42
CA LEU A 27 -3.18 -17.19 3.49
C LEU A 27 -1.83 -17.49 2.81
N TRP A 28 -0.92 -16.51 2.77
CA TRP A 28 0.44 -16.60 2.23
C TRP A 28 1.34 -15.53 2.84
N GLY A 29 2.67 -15.70 2.68
CA GLY A 29 3.66 -14.76 3.19
C GLY A 29 4.06 -15.04 4.63
N LYS A 30 4.68 -14.04 5.28
CA LYS A 30 5.29 -14.20 6.61
C LYS A 30 4.79 -13.16 7.64
N MET A 31 4.19 -12.06 7.19
CA MET A 31 3.71 -11.01 8.08
C MET A 31 2.49 -11.50 8.86
N ASN A 32 2.44 -11.19 10.15
CA ASN A 32 1.18 -11.22 10.90
C ASN A 32 0.32 -9.99 10.55
N VAL A 33 -0.92 -9.94 11.06
CA VAL A 33 -1.87 -8.88 10.74
C VAL A 33 -1.37 -7.49 11.17
N ASN A 34 -0.72 -7.39 12.33
CA ASN A 34 -0.19 -6.12 12.84
C ASN A 34 0.95 -5.60 11.97
N GLN A 35 1.85 -6.49 11.55
CA GLN A 35 2.94 -6.16 10.63
C GLN A 35 2.41 -5.72 9.25
N MET A 36 1.37 -6.37 8.76
CA MET A 36 0.72 -6.01 7.50
C MET A 36 0.07 -4.63 7.57
N LEU A 37 -0.65 -4.31 8.64
CA LEU A 37 -1.25 -3.00 8.85
C LEU A 37 -0.18 -1.90 8.86
N THR A 38 0.91 -2.12 9.59
CA THR A 38 2.06 -1.19 9.62
C THR A 38 2.71 -1.06 8.25
N HIS A 39 2.92 -2.16 7.53
CA HIS A 39 3.47 -2.17 6.17
C HIS A 39 2.63 -1.33 5.19
N CYS A 40 1.32 -1.50 5.22
CA CYS A 40 0.41 -0.70 4.41
C CYS A 40 0.43 0.79 4.82
N ALA A 41 0.48 1.09 6.12
CA ALA A 41 0.58 2.45 6.63
C ALA A 41 1.87 3.16 6.16
N LEU A 42 3.03 2.48 6.21
CA LEU A 42 4.30 3.02 5.68
C LEU A 42 4.21 3.34 4.19
N SER A 43 3.53 2.51 3.40
CA SER A 43 3.30 2.77 1.98
C SER A 43 2.41 3.99 1.76
N MET A 44 1.37 4.18 2.58
CA MET A 44 0.52 5.36 2.54
C MET A 44 1.28 6.64 2.94
N GLU A 45 2.12 6.60 3.98
CA GLU A 45 3.00 7.71 4.36
C GLU A 45 3.93 8.12 3.21
N SER A 46 4.44 7.15 2.45
CA SER A 46 5.25 7.41 1.26
C SER A 46 4.43 8.09 0.15
N ALA A 47 3.21 7.62 -0.10
CA ALA A 47 2.31 8.18 -1.11
C ALA A 47 1.84 9.61 -0.79
N LEU A 48 1.71 9.94 0.49
CA LEU A 48 1.41 11.28 0.99
C LEU A 48 2.65 12.21 0.98
N GLY A 49 3.86 11.66 0.89
CA GLY A 49 5.10 12.42 1.01
C GLY A 49 5.54 12.70 2.45
N ASP A 50 4.84 12.14 3.43
CA ASP A 50 5.18 12.27 4.86
C ASP A 50 6.51 11.55 5.17
N LYS A 51 6.84 10.50 4.39
CA LYS A 51 8.14 9.81 4.43
C LYS A 51 8.69 9.58 3.03
N PHE A 52 9.98 9.81 2.88
CA PHE A 52 10.70 9.53 1.63
C PHE A 52 11.56 8.28 1.77
N TYR A 53 11.43 7.38 0.80
CA TYR A 53 12.23 6.18 0.68
C TYR A 53 13.00 6.21 -0.65
N PRO A 54 14.34 6.25 -0.64
CA PRO A 54 15.11 6.27 -1.87
C PRO A 54 14.86 5.00 -2.69
N GLN A 55 14.97 5.13 -4.00
CA GLN A 55 14.76 4.00 -4.90
C GLN A 55 15.84 2.94 -4.71
N VAL A 56 15.41 1.71 -4.42
CA VAL A 56 16.33 0.56 -4.28
C VAL A 56 17.04 0.23 -5.60
N LEU A 57 18.23 -0.35 -5.50
CA LEU A 57 19.05 -0.63 -6.67
C LEU A 57 18.32 -1.50 -7.71
N LEU A 58 17.63 -2.55 -7.30
CA LEU A 58 16.82 -3.38 -8.18
C LEU A 58 15.72 -2.55 -8.87
N GLY A 59 15.06 -1.65 -8.14
CA GLY A 59 14.07 -0.73 -8.71
C GLY A 59 14.65 0.21 -9.74
N LYS A 60 15.89 0.70 -9.55
CA LYS A 60 16.58 1.53 -10.56
C LYS A 60 16.85 0.78 -11.86
N LEU A 61 17.14 -0.52 -11.77
CA LEU A 61 17.44 -1.36 -12.94
C LEU A 61 16.18 -1.77 -13.70
N VAL A 62 15.14 -2.24 -13.00
CA VAL A 62 13.98 -2.87 -13.66
C VAL A 62 12.65 -2.10 -13.44
N GLY A 63 12.57 -1.20 -12.46
CA GLY A 63 11.32 -0.57 -12.04
C GLY A 63 10.56 0.10 -13.18
N ARG A 64 11.25 0.85 -14.05
CA ARG A 64 10.64 1.50 -15.21
C ARG A 64 10.02 0.51 -16.20
N PHE A 65 10.60 -0.67 -16.35
CA PHE A 65 10.14 -1.69 -17.31
C PHE A 65 8.92 -2.45 -16.80
N ILE A 66 8.79 -2.60 -15.47
CA ILE A 66 7.65 -3.28 -14.86
C ILE A 66 6.59 -2.31 -14.32
N LYS A 67 6.81 -1.01 -14.50
CA LYS A 67 5.86 0.05 -14.08
C LYS A 67 4.44 -0.18 -14.65
N PHE A 68 4.34 -0.75 -15.87
CA PHE A 68 3.06 -1.09 -16.49
C PHE A 68 2.20 -2.03 -15.62
N THR A 69 2.81 -2.77 -14.67
CA THR A 69 2.09 -3.64 -13.76
C THR A 69 1.18 -2.87 -12.79
N ILE A 70 1.41 -1.57 -12.60
CA ILE A 70 0.52 -0.71 -11.81
C ILE A 70 -0.85 -0.65 -12.46
N SER A 71 -0.89 -0.45 -13.78
CA SER A 71 -2.11 -0.18 -14.55
C SER A 71 -2.54 -1.29 -15.50
N ASN A 72 -2.01 -2.52 -15.38
CA ASN A 72 -2.36 -3.63 -16.27
C ASN A 72 -3.63 -4.42 -15.86
N GLY A 73 -4.32 -4.00 -14.80
CA GLY A 73 -5.52 -4.66 -14.28
C GLY A 73 -5.28 -6.01 -13.58
N LYS A 74 -4.05 -6.53 -13.59
CA LYS A 74 -3.73 -7.82 -12.93
C LYS A 74 -3.32 -7.60 -11.47
N PRO A 75 -3.64 -8.53 -10.55
CA PRO A 75 -3.18 -8.46 -9.17
C PRO A 75 -1.64 -8.56 -9.08
N PHE A 76 -1.06 -8.07 -7.99
CA PHE A 76 0.35 -8.30 -7.73
C PHE A 76 0.61 -9.80 -7.46
N PRO A 77 1.78 -10.31 -7.89
CA PRO A 77 2.15 -11.69 -7.59
C PRO A 77 2.32 -11.88 -6.07
N LYS A 78 1.91 -13.04 -5.58
CA LYS A 78 2.14 -13.44 -4.19
C LYS A 78 3.65 -13.55 -3.92
N ASN A 79 4.06 -13.16 -2.71
CA ASN A 79 5.47 -13.19 -2.28
C ASN A 79 6.42 -12.36 -3.17
N ALA A 80 5.93 -11.29 -3.79
CA ALA A 80 6.80 -10.36 -4.51
C ALA A 80 7.85 -9.75 -3.57
N PRO A 81 9.07 -9.47 -4.06
CA PRO A 81 10.09 -8.79 -3.26
C PRO A 81 9.61 -7.44 -2.73
N THR A 82 9.86 -7.19 -1.46
CA THR A 82 9.53 -5.93 -0.78
C THR A 82 10.81 -5.12 -0.56
N ASN A 83 10.72 -3.79 -0.66
CA ASN A 83 11.79 -2.90 -0.24
C ASN A 83 12.10 -3.16 1.25
N PRO A 84 13.37 -3.39 1.64
CA PRO A 84 13.74 -3.65 3.03
C PRO A 84 13.21 -2.61 4.03
N SER A 85 13.08 -1.34 3.62
CA SER A 85 12.54 -0.27 4.46
C SER A 85 11.06 -0.44 4.84
N PHE A 86 10.32 -1.33 4.17
CA PHE A 86 8.94 -1.67 4.47
C PHE A 86 8.78 -3.01 5.19
N VAL A 87 9.88 -3.68 5.51
CA VAL A 87 9.86 -4.92 6.30
C VAL A 87 9.66 -4.56 7.77
N VAL A 88 8.57 -5.02 8.35
CA VAL A 88 8.21 -4.78 9.75
C VAL A 88 8.57 -6.02 10.57
N THR A 89 9.47 -5.85 11.53
CA THR A 89 9.93 -6.95 12.43
C THR A 89 9.46 -6.79 13.86
N ASP A 90 9.10 -5.55 14.25
CA ASP A 90 8.71 -5.23 15.62
C ASP A 90 7.29 -5.71 15.92
N THR A 91 7.01 -5.89 17.21
CA THR A 91 5.64 -6.06 17.71
C THR A 91 4.91 -4.73 17.65
N LYS A 92 3.73 -4.72 17.06
CA LYS A 92 2.86 -3.54 16.91
C LYS A 92 1.50 -3.80 17.52
N GLU A 93 0.87 -2.73 18.03
CA GLU A 93 -0.48 -2.80 18.59
C GLU A 93 -1.53 -2.75 17.48
N PHE A 94 -2.37 -3.78 17.40
CA PHE A 94 -3.35 -3.97 16.33
C PHE A 94 -4.25 -2.75 16.13
N ASN A 95 -4.90 -2.26 17.18
CA ASN A 95 -5.86 -1.16 17.07
C ASN A 95 -5.19 0.13 16.62
N VAL A 96 -3.99 0.41 17.15
CA VAL A 96 -3.22 1.61 16.78
C VAL A 96 -2.84 1.59 15.31
N GLU A 97 -2.32 0.47 14.82
CA GLU A 97 -1.91 0.35 13.41
C GLU A 97 -3.12 0.32 12.46
N LYS A 98 -4.23 -0.28 12.88
CA LYS A 98 -5.49 -0.30 12.11
C LYS A 98 -6.06 1.10 11.94
N GLU A 99 -6.20 1.85 13.03
CA GLU A 99 -6.68 3.24 13.01
C GLU A 99 -5.76 4.13 12.17
N LYS A 100 -4.44 4.00 12.35
CA LYS A 100 -3.45 4.71 11.57
C LYS A 100 -3.61 4.45 10.06
N LEU A 101 -3.76 3.19 9.65
CA LEU A 101 -3.96 2.86 8.24
C LEU A 101 -5.26 3.46 7.70
N ILE A 102 -6.36 3.39 8.45
CA ILE A 102 -7.64 3.99 8.09
C ILE A 102 -7.50 5.50 7.87
N ASP A 103 -6.88 6.21 8.81
CA ASP A 103 -6.72 7.67 8.74
C ASP A 103 -5.83 8.11 7.58
N LEU A 104 -4.70 7.41 7.36
CA LEU A 104 -3.82 7.68 6.22
C LEU A 104 -4.52 7.41 4.89
N THR A 105 -5.33 6.34 4.79
CA THR A 105 -6.07 6.01 3.58
C THR A 105 -7.13 7.08 3.27
N LYS A 106 -7.87 7.54 4.28
CA LYS A 106 -8.83 8.66 4.14
C LYS A 106 -8.12 9.97 3.76
N LYS A 107 -7.00 10.30 4.43
CA LYS A 107 -6.20 11.50 4.13
C LYS A 107 -5.70 11.49 2.68
N PHE A 108 -5.22 10.35 2.19
CA PHE A 108 -4.75 10.20 0.82
C PHE A 108 -5.89 10.38 -0.19
N SER A 109 -7.01 9.70 0.02
CA SER A 109 -8.18 9.79 -0.86
C SER A 109 -8.73 11.21 -0.93
N SER A 110 -8.96 11.86 0.22
CA SER A 110 -9.51 13.23 0.29
C SER A 110 -8.54 14.30 -0.24
N GLY A 111 -7.24 14.03 -0.21
CA GLY A 111 -6.21 14.92 -0.76
C GLY A 111 -6.16 14.91 -2.28
N GLY A 112 -6.65 13.83 -2.90
CA GLY A 112 -6.66 13.69 -4.36
C GLY A 112 -5.26 13.71 -4.97
N GLU A 113 -5.21 13.84 -6.29
CA GLU A 113 -3.95 13.94 -7.04
C GLU A 113 -3.11 15.19 -6.68
N GLU A 114 -3.76 16.24 -6.18
CA GLU A 114 -3.11 17.51 -5.85
C GLU A 114 -2.16 17.37 -4.66
N LYS A 115 -2.57 16.64 -3.62
CA LYS A 115 -1.79 16.44 -2.39
C LYS A 115 -0.94 15.17 -2.40
N CYS A 116 -0.96 14.41 -3.51
CA CYS A 116 -0.10 13.25 -3.67
C CYS A 116 1.36 13.68 -3.79
N THR A 117 2.25 12.85 -3.26
CA THR A 117 3.70 13.08 -3.35
C THR A 117 4.18 13.25 -4.80
N ARG A 118 5.21 14.07 -4.98
CA ARG A 118 5.97 14.18 -6.24
C ARG A 118 7.29 13.39 -6.18
N ASN A 119 7.58 12.79 -5.04
CA ASN A 119 8.75 11.93 -4.88
C ASN A 119 8.63 10.67 -5.74
N PRO A 120 9.75 10.14 -6.26
CA PRO A 120 9.75 8.87 -6.96
C PRO A 120 9.39 7.74 -6.00
N HIS A 121 8.62 6.75 -6.51
CA HIS A 121 8.34 5.52 -5.77
C HIS A 121 9.64 4.72 -5.55
N SER A 122 9.77 4.13 -4.36
CA SER A 122 10.99 3.41 -3.94
C SER A 122 11.37 2.20 -4.81
N PHE A 123 10.47 1.72 -5.65
CA PHE A 123 10.73 0.63 -6.60
C PHE A 123 10.51 1.07 -8.06
N PHE A 124 9.35 1.61 -8.40
CA PHE A 124 8.97 1.95 -9.78
C PHE A 124 9.62 3.24 -10.31
N GLY A 125 10.23 4.04 -9.45
CA GLY A 125 10.75 5.35 -9.82
C GLY A 125 9.63 6.38 -10.01
N LYS A 126 9.77 7.27 -10.99
CA LYS A 126 8.79 8.34 -11.22
C LYS A 126 7.46 7.76 -11.72
N ILE A 127 6.39 7.97 -10.95
CA ILE A 127 5.01 7.66 -11.29
C ILE A 127 4.13 8.90 -11.12
N SER A 128 3.03 8.96 -11.85
CA SER A 128 2.09 10.09 -11.76
C SER A 128 1.21 9.98 -10.51
N PRO A 129 0.58 11.08 -10.06
CA PRO A 129 -0.42 11.02 -8.98
C PRO A 129 -1.55 10.03 -9.26
N HIS A 130 -2.05 9.96 -10.48
CA HIS A 130 -3.05 8.97 -10.88
C HIS A 130 -2.54 7.53 -10.69
N GLU A 131 -1.30 7.25 -11.12
CA GLU A 131 -0.68 5.93 -10.89
C GLU A 131 -0.51 5.62 -9.40
N TRP A 132 -0.24 6.64 -8.56
CA TRP A 132 -0.22 6.46 -7.10
C TRP A 132 -1.59 6.04 -6.56
N GLY A 133 -2.69 6.63 -7.03
CA GLY A 133 -4.05 6.23 -6.63
C GLY A 133 -4.35 4.76 -6.92
N ILE A 134 -4.02 4.32 -8.15
CA ILE A 134 -4.17 2.92 -8.58
C ILE A 134 -3.27 1.99 -7.75
N LEU A 135 -2.00 2.38 -7.57
CA LEU A 135 -1.01 1.59 -6.85
C LEU A 135 -1.43 1.37 -5.39
N MET A 136 -1.88 2.42 -4.71
CA MET A 136 -2.29 2.32 -3.31
C MET A 136 -3.55 1.46 -3.14
N TYR A 137 -4.54 1.58 -4.05
CA TYR A 137 -5.67 0.65 -4.07
C TYR A 137 -5.18 -0.80 -4.22
N LYS A 138 -4.39 -1.10 -5.25
CA LYS A 138 -3.88 -2.46 -5.52
C LYS A 138 -3.06 -3.02 -4.38
N HIS A 139 -2.25 -2.18 -3.75
CA HIS A 139 -1.38 -2.59 -2.65
C HIS A 139 -2.17 -3.02 -1.42
N ILE A 140 -3.13 -2.19 -0.99
CA ILE A 140 -3.98 -2.53 0.15
C ILE A 140 -4.89 -3.72 -0.20
N ASP A 141 -5.51 -3.76 -1.38
CA ASP A 141 -6.31 -4.89 -1.85
C ASP A 141 -5.54 -6.22 -1.84
N HIS A 142 -4.27 -6.19 -2.29
CA HIS A 142 -3.39 -7.37 -2.26
C HIS A 142 -3.22 -7.90 -0.83
N HIS A 143 -2.97 -7.01 0.13
CA HIS A 143 -2.76 -7.39 1.52
C HIS A 143 -4.07 -7.77 2.24
N LEU A 144 -5.18 -7.13 1.92
CA LEU A 144 -6.48 -7.55 2.44
C LEU A 144 -6.85 -8.96 1.95
N LYS A 145 -6.63 -9.27 0.67
CA LYS A 145 -6.76 -10.64 0.13
C LYS A 145 -5.81 -11.63 0.80
N GLN A 146 -4.62 -11.18 1.17
CA GLN A 146 -3.67 -12.01 1.92
C GLN A 146 -4.24 -12.47 3.27
N PHE A 147 -5.11 -11.68 3.89
CA PHE A 147 -5.76 -11.97 5.17
C PHE A 147 -7.24 -12.36 5.03
N ASN A 148 -7.68 -12.70 3.82
CA ASN A 148 -9.05 -13.13 3.53
C ASN A 148 -10.12 -12.08 3.92
N ALA A 149 -9.81 -10.82 3.75
CA ALA A 149 -10.68 -9.70 4.05
C ALA A 149 -11.13 -8.93 2.78
#